data_79d6aa6b362d435754d2050063da79e8
#
_entry.id   79d6aa6b362d435754d2050063da79e8
#
_cell.length_a   1.000
_cell.length_b   1.000
_cell.length_c   1.000
_cell.angle_alpha   90.00
_cell.angle_beta   90.00
_cell.angle_gamma   90.00
#
_symmetry.space_group_name_H-M   'P 1'
#
loop_
_entity.id
_entity.type
_entity.pdbx_description
1 polymer ?
#
loop_
_entity_poly.entity_id
_entity_poly.type
_entity_poly.pdbx_seq_one_letter_code
_entity_poly.pdbx_strand_id
1 'polypeptide(L)'
;HVELEFKSVEAMNAFFKGKMSPATLPKMKGVVSHFGAFKAFLMTLLKMSSLLGATEAPKDEATKELMVKCFFYLLSSGISQLNKMGHEDIHDWTSKSPDRVYAWAVDGYPSVSAYLRIKAGKSRAGRGDYKRAMPFFTLRFDNLDSALGILLGTDDMLEAVKTGHLIMDGAPEFGGQIGTYMLEVAALAK
;
A
#
# COMPACT_ATOMS: atom_id res chain seq x y z
N HIS A 1 -14.95 -23.49 -2.46
CA HIS A 1 -13.87 -22.55 -2.12
C HIS A 1 -12.51 -23.25 -2.19
N VAL A 2 -11.43 -22.49 -2.30
CA VAL A 2 -10.04 -22.98 -2.18
C VAL A 2 -9.51 -22.58 -0.82
N GLU A 3 -8.87 -23.51 -0.14
CA GLU A 3 -8.26 -23.31 1.17
C GLU A 3 -6.76 -23.63 1.08
N LEU A 4 -5.94 -22.71 1.62
CA LEU A 4 -4.50 -22.87 1.77
C LEU A 4 -4.17 -22.94 3.26
N GLU A 5 -3.75 -24.09 3.75
CA GLU A 5 -3.41 -24.32 5.15
C GLU A 5 -1.89 -24.37 5.31
N PHE A 6 -1.30 -23.37 5.95
CA PHE A 6 0.13 -23.31 6.25
C PHE A 6 0.44 -23.95 7.61
N LYS A 7 1.59 -24.56 7.74
CA LYS A 7 2.03 -25.21 9.01
C LYS A 7 2.28 -24.18 10.12
N SER A 8 2.68 -22.95 9.76
CA SER A 8 2.93 -21.84 10.67
C SER A 8 2.91 -20.50 9.93
N VAL A 9 2.91 -19.40 10.66
CA VAL A 9 3.00 -18.04 10.10
C VAL A 9 4.35 -17.84 9.41
N GLU A 10 5.42 -18.40 9.94
CA GLU A 10 6.76 -18.34 9.33
C GLU A 10 6.80 -19.06 7.98
N ALA A 11 6.14 -20.23 7.88
CA ALA A 11 6.01 -20.97 6.63
C ALA A 11 5.21 -20.16 5.58
N MET A 12 4.12 -19.52 6.01
CA MET A 12 3.33 -18.63 5.16
C MET A 12 4.16 -17.44 4.67
N ASN A 13 4.87 -16.75 5.55
CA ASN A 13 5.71 -15.61 5.20
C ASN A 13 6.85 -16.03 4.25
N ALA A 14 7.50 -17.15 4.49
CA ALA A 14 8.55 -17.70 3.62
C ALA A 14 8.01 -18.03 2.22
N PHE A 15 6.82 -18.62 2.14
CA PHE A 15 6.16 -18.91 0.87
C PHE A 15 5.88 -17.64 0.06
N PHE A 16 5.30 -16.61 0.68
CA PHE A 16 5.02 -15.33 0.02
C PHE A 16 6.28 -14.52 -0.34
N LYS A 17 7.40 -14.78 0.35
CA LYS A 17 8.75 -14.26 -0.03
C LYS A 17 9.45 -15.12 -1.10
N GLY A 18 8.75 -16.04 -1.74
CA GLY A 18 9.29 -16.89 -2.82
C GLY A 18 10.18 -18.04 -2.36
N LYS A 19 10.34 -18.26 -1.04
CA LYS A 19 11.11 -19.39 -0.49
C LYS A 19 10.26 -20.65 -0.50
N MET A 20 10.16 -21.31 -1.66
CA MET A 20 9.37 -22.53 -1.84
C MET A 20 10.17 -23.77 -1.42
N SER A 21 9.67 -24.49 -0.45
CA SER A 21 10.21 -25.78 0.04
C SER A 21 9.05 -26.66 0.54
N PRO A 22 9.24 -27.97 0.72
CA PRO A 22 8.21 -28.84 1.32
C PRO A 22 7.74 -28.39 2.70
N ALA A 23 8.57 -27.61 3.43
CA ALA A 23 8.23 -27.05 4.73
C ALA A 23 7.35 -25.80 4.63
N THR A 24 7.48 -25.01 3.56
CA THR A 24 6.78 -23.74 3.35
C THR A 24 5.54 -23.88 2.47
N LEU A 25 5.39 -24.98 1.73
CA LEU A 25 4.21 -25.20 0.90
C LEU A 25 2.96 -25.45 1.75
N PRO A 26 1.84 -24.77 1.43
CA PRO A 26 0.57 -25.05 2.11
C PRO A 26 -0.04 -26.39 1.68
N LYS A 27 -0.81 -26.98 2.57
CA LYS A 27 -1.79 -27.99 2.16
C LYS A 27 -2.91 -27.28 1.41
N MET A 28 -3.28 -27.82 0.26
CA MET A 28 -4.26 -27.22 -0.64
C MET A 28 -5.52 -28.10 -0.69
N LYS A 29 -6.68 -27.50 -0.36
CA LYS A 29 -7.99 -28.14 -0.47
C LYS A 29 -8.85 -27.41 -1.51
N GLY A 30 -9.66 -28.15 -2.26
CA GLY A 30 -10.58 -27.60 -3.25
C GLY A 30 -9.93 -27.07 -4.52
N VAL A 31 -8.62 -27.21 -4.71
CA VAL A 31 -7.90 -26.70 -5.90
C VAL A 31 -8.36 -27.36 -7.16
N VAL A 32 -8.57 -28.68 -7.14
CA VAL A 32 -9.03 -29.43 -8.34
C VAL A 32 -10.43 -28.99 -8.74
N SER A 33 -11.34 -28.88 -7.78
CA SER A 33 -12.74 -28.46 -8.01
C SER A 33 -12.87 -27.00 -8.44
N HIS A 34 -11.92 -26.15 -8.09
CA HIS A 34 -11.92 -24.70 -8.33
C HIS A 34 -10.61 -24.22 -8.98
N PHE A 35 -10.08 -25.01 -9.90
CA PHE A 35 -8.77 -24.76 -10.52
C PHE A 35 -8.67 -23.37 -11.17
N GLY A 36 -9.74 -22.91 -11.85
CA GLY A 36 -9.78 -21.58 -12.45
C GLY A 36 -9.62 -20.44 -11.43
N ALA A 37 -10.30 -20.54 -10.29
CA ALA A 37 -10.19 -19.56 -9.21
C ALA A 37 -8.79 -19.59 -8.55
N PHE A 38 -8.25 -20.78 -8.33
CA PHE A 38 -6.89 -20.95 -7.80
C PHE A 38 -5.83 -20.36 -8.74
N LYS A 39 -5.92 -20.67 -10.06
CA LYS A 39 -5.03 -20.10 -11.07
C LYS A 39 -5.10 -18.58 -11.09
N ALA A 40 -6.31 -18.01 -11.11
CA ALA A 40 -6.50 -16.56 -11.09
C ALA A 40 -5.89 -15.90 -9.85
N PHE A 41 -6.11 -16.49 -8.68
CA PHE A 41 -5.52 -16.04 -7.42
C PHE A 41 -3.99 -16.06 -7.46
N LEU A 42 -3.39 -17.18 -7.88
CA LEU A 42 -1.93 -17.33 -7.96
C LEU A 42 -1.31 -16.33 -8.95
N MET A 43 -1.90 -16.19 -10.15
CA MET A 43 -1.43 -15.22 -11.15
C MET A 43 -1.53 -13.79 -10.66
N THR A 44 -2.59 -13.45 -9.91
CA THR A 44 -2.74 -12.12 -9.30
C THR A 44 -1.67 -11.86 -8.25
N LEU A 45 -1.39 -12.83 -7.36
CA LEU A 45 -0.33 -12.72 -6.37
C LEU A 45 1.05 -12.54 -7.00
N LEU A 46 1.37 -13.32 -8.03
CA LEU A 46 2.65 -13.21 -8.75
C LEU A 46 2.79 -11.84 -9.42
N LYS A 47 1.72 -11.36 -10.07
CA LYS A 47 1.72 -10.02 -10.68
C LYS A 47 1.89 -8.91 -9.62
N MET A 48 1.18 -8.99 -8.51
CA MET A 48 1.33 -8.02 -7.40
C MET A 48 2.74 -8.05 -6.82
N SER A 49 3.29 -9.23 -6.56
CA SER A 49 4.66 -9.40 -6.05
C SER A 49 5.69 -8.82 -7.01
N SER A 50 5.53 -9.08 -8.31
CA SER A 50 6.40 -8.50 -9.35
C SER A 50 6.33 -6.97 -9.40
N LEU A 51 5.13 -6.38 -9.29
CA LEU A 51 4.96 -4.93 -9.32
C LEU A 51 5.52 -4.25 -8.06
N LEU A 52 5.22 -4.80 -6.87
CA LEU A 52 5.66 -4.23 -5.60
C LEU A 52 7.16 -4.45 -5.33
N GLY A 53 7.77 -5.46 -5.94
CA GLY A 53 9.20 -5.73 -5.88
C GLY A 53 10.01 -5.12 -7.02
N ALA A 54 9.38 -4.40 -7.95
CA ALA A 54 10.09 -3.75 -9.05
C ALA A 54 10.97 -2.59 -8.55
N THR A 55 12.11 -2.40 -9.19
CA THR A 55 13.06 -1.32 -8.91
C THR A 55 12.98 -0.18 -9.93
N GLU A 56 12.25 -0.41 -11.02
CA GLU A 56 12.07 0.55 -12.11
C GLU A 56 10.60 0.69 -12.47
N ALA A 57 10.20 1.87 -12.94
CA ALA A 57 8.86 2.15 -13.40
C ALA A 57 8.54 1.37 -14.69
N PRO A 58 7.35 0.79 -14.84
CA PRO A 58 6.91 0.18 -16.08
C PRO A 58 6.86 1.20 -17.22
N LYS A 59 6.94 0.71 -18.48
CA LYS A 59 6.88 1.60 -19.65
C LYS A 59 5.44 1.94 -20.04
N ASP A 60 4.52 1.00 -19.89
CA ASP A 60 3.14 1.18 -20.28
C ASP A 60 2.30 1.81 -19.17
N GLU A 61 1.41 2.72 -19.56
CA GLU A 61 0.60 3.54 -18.64
C GLU A 61 -0.35 2.70 -17.77
N ALA A 62 -0.96 1.67 -18.35
CA ALA A 62 -1.89 0.81 -17.61
C ALA A 62 -1.18 0.03 -16.48
N THR A 63 0.07 -0.38 -16.70
CA THR A 63 0.89 -1.04 -15.67
C THR A 63 1.39 -0.03 -14.64
N LYS A 64 1.76 1.21 -15.03
CA LYS A 64 2.07 2.30 -14.10
C LYS A 64 0.88 2.59 -13.17
N GLU A 65 -0.31 2.77 -13.74
CA GLU A 65 -1.55 2.99 -12.97
C GLU A 65 -1.81 1.86 -11.98
N LEU A 66 -1.72 0.60 -12.44
CA LEU A 66 -1.90 -0.55 -11.56
C LEU A 66 -0.86 -0.59 -10.43
N MET A 67 0.39 -0.26 -10.74
CA MET A 67 1.49 -0.26 -9.78
C MET A 67 1.31 0.82 -8.70
N VAL A 68 1.01 2.06 -9.08
CA VAL A 68 0.69 3.15 -8.15
C VAL A 68 -0.49 2.77 -7.26
N LYS A 69 -1.55 2.21 -7.85
CA LYS A 69 -2.73 1.73 -7.13
C LYS A 69 -2.37 0.66 -6.08
N CYS A 70 -1.53 -0.30 -6.45
CA CYS A 70 -1.05 -1.33 -5.51
C CYS A 70 -0.27 -0.71 -4.36
N PHE A 71 0.63 0.23 -4.64
CA PHE A 71 1.40 0.93 -3.60
C PHE A 71 0.51 1.75 -2.67
N PHE A 72 -0.39 2.58 -3.18
CA PHE A 72 -1.27 3.38 -2.32
C PHE A 72 -2.17 2.51 -1.43
N TYR A 73 -2.66 1.38 -1.96
CA TYR A 73 -3.45 0.43 -1.17
C TYR A 73 -2.61 -0.31 -0.14
N LEU A 74 -1.37 -0.68 -0.48
CA LEU A 74 -0.43 -1.28 0.46
C LEU A 74 -0.11 -0.32 1.61
N LEU A 75 0.25 0.92 1.29
CA LEU A 75 0.64 1.93 2.28
C LEU A 75 -0.52 2.28 3.21
N SER A 76 -1.68 2.63 2.67
CA SER A 76 -2.84 3.00 3.49
C SER A 76 -3.33 1.83 4.37
N SER A 77 -3.36 0.62 3.80
CA SER A 77 -3.77 -0.59 4.53
C SER A 77 -2.70 -1.02 5.54
N GLY A 78 -1.42 -0.91 5.19
CA GLY A 78 -0.29 -1.26 6.06
C GLY A 78 -0.27 -0.40 7.32
N ILE A 79 -0.35 0.93 7.18
CA ILE A 79 -0.44 1.84 8.33
C ILE A 79 -1.66 1.50 9.20
N SER A 80 -2.81 1.21 8.59
CA SER A 80 -4.01 0.80 9.34
C SER A 80 -3.83 -0.52 10.09
N GLN A 81 -3.13 -1.50 9.52
CA GLN A 81 -2.86 -2.77 10.19
C GLN A 81 -1.82 -2.62 11.30
N LEU A 82 -0.75 -1.87 11.09
CA LEU A 82 0.25 -1.58 12.13
C LEU A 82 -0.41 -0.92 13.34
N ASN A 83 -1.32 0.05 13.13
CA ASN A 83 -2.10 0.62 14.23
C ASN A 83 -2.90 -0.45 14.98
N LYS A 84 -3.61 -1.33 14.27
CA LYS A 84 -4.43 -2.39 14.89
C LYS A 84 -3.61 -3.44 15.63
N MET A 85 -2.37 -3.64 15.21
CA MET A 85 -1.41 -4.54 15.88
C MET A 85 -0.74 -3.90 17.09
N GLY A 86 -0.99 -2.62 17.35
CA GLY A 86 -0.41 -1.88 18.46
C GLY A 86 1.03 -1.43 18.23
N HIS A 87 1.42 -1.16 16.97
CA HIS A 87 2.72 -0.57 16.67
C HIS A 87 2.88 0.75 17.42
N GLU A 88 3.91 0.88 18.24
CA GLU A 88 4.04 1.91 19.28
C GLU A 88 3.78 3.33 18.75
N ASP A 89 4.56 3.78 17.77
CA ASP A 89 4.48 5.15 17.25
C ASP A 89 3.17 5.42 16.49
N ILE A 90 2.74 4.47 15.65
CA ILE A 90 1.52 4.62 14.84
C ILE A 90 0.28 4.55 15.75
N HIS A 91 0.28 3.69 16.75
CA HIS A 91 -0.84 3.58 17.69
C HIS A 91 -0.95 4.81 18.60
N ASP A 92 0.17 5.33 19.09
CA ASP A 92 0.22 6.57 19.87
C ASP A 92 -0.30 7.76 19.05
N TRP A 93 0.21 7.91 17.82
CA TRP A 93 -0.27 8.95 16.89
C TRP A 93 -1.78 8.86 16.63
N THR A 94 -2.30 7.67 16.31
CA THR A 94 -3.72 7.50 16.03
C THR A 94 -4.58 7.72 17.26
N SER A 95 -4.10 7.37 18.45
CA SER A 95 -4.80 7.53 19.73
C SER A 95 -4.98 9.01 20.10
N LYS A 96 -3.99 9.84 19.79
CA LYS A 96 -4.01 11.30 20.00
C LYS A 96 -4.70 12.06 18.88
N SER A 97 -4.99 11.41 17.76
CA SER A 97 -5.57 12.07 16.59
C SER A 97 -7.08 12.26 16.71
N PRO A 98 -7.60 13.46 16.40
CA PRO A 98 -9.03 13.65 16.15
C PRO A 98 -9.46 12.89 14.87
N ASP A 99 -10.73 13.04 14.47
CA ASP A 99 -11.23 12.44 13.23
C ASP A 99 -10.59 13.13 12.01
N ARG A 100 -9.64 12.46 11.37
CA ARG A 100 -8.86 12.95 10.23
C ARG A 100 -8.80 11.93 9.12
N VAL A 101 -8.73 12.43 7.89
CA VAL A 101 -8.52 11.62 6.69
C VAL A 101 -7.24 12.08 6.01
N TYR A 102 -6.36 11.14 5.76
CA TYR A 102 -5.15 11.28 4.96
C TYR A 102 -5.38 10.58 3.63
N ALA A 103 -5.04 11.22 2.52
CA ALA A 103 -5.28 10.70 1.19
C ALA A 103 -4.01 10.68 0.32
N TRP A 104 -4.02 9.82 -0.65
CA TRP A 104 -3.03 9.72 -1.73
C TRP A 104 -3.77 9.83 -3.05
N ALA A 105 -3.31 10.67 -3.94
CA ALA A 105 -3.95 10.92 -5.22
C ALA A 105 -2.92 11.19 -6.33
N VAL A 106 -3.33 10.96 -7.57
CA VAL A 106 -2.59 11.37 -8.78
C VAL A 106 -3.55 12.14 -9.67
N ASP A 107 -3.14 13.30 -10.16
CA ASP A 107 -3.94 14.12 -11.04
C ASP A 107 -4.28 13.37 -12.33
N GLY A 108 -5.55 13.41 -12.72
CA GLY A 108 -6.06 12.65 -13.87
C GLY A 108 -6.34 11.17 -13.62
N TYR A 109 -5.95 10.59 -12.47
CA TYR A 109 -6.11 9.16 -12.19
C TYR A 109 -6.88 8.85 -10.89
N PRO A 110 -8.17 9.20 -10.79
CA PRO A 110 -8.95 8.98 -9.57
C PRO A 110 -9.07 7.49 -9.18
N SER A 111 -8.84 6.59 -10.14
CA SER A 111 -8.89 5.14 -9.92
C SER A 111 -7.79 4.61 -9.00
N VAL A 112 -6.66 5.33 -8.87
CA VAL A 112 -5.53 4.93 -8.02
C VAL A 112 -5.63 5.46 -6.60
N SER A 113 -6.50 6.45 -6.36
CA SER A 113 -6.63 7.12 -5.06
C SER A 113 -6.88 6.14 -3.92
N ALA A 114 -6.33 6.46 -2.76
CA ALA A 114 -6.54 5.74 -1.51
C ALA A 114 -6.63 6.72 -0.34
N TYR A 115 -7.20 6.28 0.77
CA TYR A 115 -7.24 7.07 1.98
C TYR A 115 -7.07 6.24 3.24
N LEU A 116 -6.63 6.90 4.30
CA LEU A 116 -6.57 6.40 5.67
C LEU A 116 -7.35 7.36 6.56
N ARG A 117 -8.45 6.89 7.15
CA ARG A 117 -9.17 7.62 8.19
C ARG A 117 -8.72 7.15 9.55
N ILE A 118 -8.40 8.08 10.42
CA ILE A 118 -8.05 7.84 11.81
C ILE A 118 -8.98 8.62 12.73
N LYS A 119 -9.30 8.01 13.88
CA LYS A 119 -10.16 8.64 14.89
C LYS A 119 -9.94 7.98 16.25
N ALA A 120 -9.35 8.70 17.19
CA ALA A 120 -9.18 8.26 18.58
C ALA A 120 -8.73 6.79 18.69
N GLY A 121 -7.56 6.47 18.14
CA GLY A 121 -6.96 5.13 18.15
C GLY A 121 -7.51 4.14 17.11
N LYS A 122 -8.60 4.46 16.44
CA LYS A 122 -9.15 3.62 15.37
C LYS A 122 -8.65 4.07 14.00
N SER A 123 -8.32 3.11 13.14
CA SER A 123 -7.89 3.38 11.77
C SER A 123 -8.67 2.53 10.76
N ARG A 124 -8.91 3.11 9.58
CA ARG A 124 -9.55 2.43 8.46
C ARG A 124 -8.99 2.93 7.14
N ALA A 125 -8.35 2.05 6.40
CA ALA A 125 -7.99 2.31 5.01
C ALA A 125 -9.19 2.16 4.08
N GLY A 126 -9.20 2.93 2.99
CA GLY A 126 -10.20 2.85 1.94
C GLY A 126 -9.60 3.12 0.57
N ARG A 127 -10.33 2.73 -0.45
CA ARG A 127 -9.96 2.81 -1.87
C ARG A 127 -10.74 3.90 -2.56
N GLY A 128 -10.10 4.56 -3.54
CA GLY A 128 -10.69 5.70 -4.24
C GLY A 128 -10.72 6.96 -3.38
N ASP A 129 -11.36 8.00 -3.88
CA ASP A 129 -11.47 9.28 -3.19
C ASP A 129 -12.38 9.20 -1.96
N TYR A 130 -12.02 9.94 -0.92
CA TYR A 130 -12.89 10.06 0.26
C TYR A 130 -14.03 11.04 -0.03
N LYS A 131 -15.26 10.50 -0.14
CA LYS A 131 -16.44 11.25 -0.63
C LYS A 131 -17.26 11.96 0.44
N ARG A 132 -16.96 11.77 1.75
CA ARG A 132 -17.80 12.32 2.82
C ARG A 132 -17.42 13.73 3.25
N ALA A 133 -16.16 14.10 3.07
CA ALA A 133 -15.62 15.42 3.38
C ALA A 133 -14.29 15.58 2.65
N MET A 134 -13.78 16.80 2.59
CA MET A 134 -12.41 17.05 2.12
C MET A 134 -11.42 16.36 3.06
N PRO A 135 -10.42 15.62 2.54
CA PRO A 135 -9.35 15.07 3.37
C PRO A 135 -8.65 16.16 4.18
N PHE A 136 -8.22 15.82 5.38
CA PHE A 136 -7.44 16.71 6.23
C PHE A 136 -6.05 16.97 5.64
N PHE A 137 -5.48 15.96 4.98
CA PHE A 137 -4.18 16.04 4.32
C PHE A 137 -4.17 15.13 3.10
N THR A 138 -3.61 15.59 1.97
CA THR A 138 -3.45 14.79 0.76
C THR A 138 -2.03 14.91 0.23
N LEU A 139 -1.38 13.77 -0.01
CA LEU A 139 -0.21 13.66 -0.88
C LEU A 139 -0.71 13.50 -2.31
N ARG A 140 -0.56 14.54 -3.13
CA ARG A 140 -1.06 14.59 -4.50
C ARG A 140 0.10 14.72 -5.49
N PHE A 141 0.18 13.82 -6.43
CA PHE A 141 1.19 13.81 -7.49
C PHE A 141 0.59 14.35 -8.78
N ASP A 142 1.38 15.10 -9.55
CA ASP A 142 0.97 15.68 -10.84
C ASP A 142 0.77 14.60 -11.93
N ASN A 143 1.47 13.47 -11.84
CA ASN A 143 1.37 12.35 -12.79
C ASN A 143 1.84 11.02 -12.18
N LEU A 144 1.66 9.90 -12.92
CA LEU A 144 2.04 8.56 -12.49
C LEU A 144 3.56 8.38 -12.34
N ASP A 145 4.36 9.01 -13.19
CA ASP A 145 5.82 8.88 -13.14
C ASP A 145 6.38 9.55 -11.88
N SER A 146 5.90 10.72 -11.54
CA SER A 146 6.26 11.41 -10.29
C SER A 146 5.89 10.58 -9.06
N ALA A 147 4.70 9.96 -9.06
CA ALA A 147 4.31 9.06 -8.00
C ALA A 147 5.25 7.85 -7.90
N LEU A 148 5.58 7.22 -9.03
CA LEU A 148 6.46 6.05 -9.06
C LEU A 148 7.90 6.41 -8.67
N GLY A 149 8.41 7.57 -9.05
CA GLY A 149 9.74 8.04 -8.65
C GLY A 149 9.89 8.05 -7.12
N ILE A 150 8.91 8.59 -6.41
CA ILE A 150 8.90 8.60 -4.95
C ILE A 150 8.64 7.21 -4.35
N LEU A 151 7.68 6.45 -4.88
CA LEU A 151 7.31 5.13 -4.37
C LEU A 151 8.42 4.08 -4.54
N LEU A 152 9.20 4.19 -5.59
CA LEU A 152 10.37 3.33 -5.86
C LEU A 152 11.65 3.83 -5.17
N GLY A 153 11.65 5.06 -4.68
CA GLY A 153 12.80 5.69 -4.03
C GLY A 153 13.89 6.13 -5.02
N THR A 154 13.53 6.37 -6.29
CA THR A 154 14.43 6.94 -7.29
C THR A 154 14.50 8.45 -7.24
N ASP A 155 13.44 9.10 -6.75
CA ASP A 155 13.31 10.54 -6.66
C ASP A 155 13.30 11.02 -5.20
N ASP A 156 13.82 12.22 -4.96
CA ASP A 156 13.82 12.86 -3.65
C ASP A 156 12.47 13.58 -3.41
N MET A 157 11.86 13.30 -2.26
CA MET A 157 10.56 13.88 -1.90
C MET A 157 10.61 15.41 -1.76
N LEU A 158 11.68 15.97 -1.22
CA LEU A 158 11.81 17.41 -1.03
C LEU A 158 11.96 18.13 -2.37
N GLU A 159 12.71 17.52 -3.29
CA GLU A 159 12.87 18.05 -4.63
C GLU A 159 11.56 17.95 -5.43
N ALA A 160 10.82 16.85 -5.29
CA ALA A 160 9.50 16.71 -5.91
C ALA A 160 8.49 17.76 -5.41
N VAL A 161 8.55 18.14 -4.13
CA VAL A 161 7.73 19.26 -3.59
C VAL A 161 8.17 20.60 -4.18
N LYS A 162 9.46 20.89 -4.26
CA LYS A 162 9.98 22.15 -4.82
C LYS A 162 9.64 22.33 -6.30
N THR A 163 9.66 21.25 -7.05
CA THR A 163 9.37 21.25 -8.50
C THR A 163 7.88 21.14 -8.82
N GLY A 164 7.03 20.93 -7.81
CA GLY A 164 5.58 20.81 -7.97
C GLY A 164 5.10 19.44 -8.45
N HIS A 165 5.98 18.45 -8.50
CA HIS A 165 5.63 17.07 -8.83
C HIS A 165 4.91 16.35 -7.68
N LEU A 166 5.16 16.78 -6.45
CA LEU A 166 4.43 16.37 -5.25
C LEU A 166 3.83 17.58 -4.56
N ILE A 167 2.53 17.59 -4.41
CA ILE A 167 1.78 18.65 -3.75
C ILE A 167 1.25 18.11 -2.43
N MET A 168 1.52 18.84 -1.36
CA MET A 168 1.02 18.55 -0.01
C MET A 168 -0.18 19.45 0.28
N ASP A 169 -1.39 18.96 0.01
CA ASP A 169 -2.61 19.67 0.35
C ASP A 169 -2.89 19.50 1.85
N GLY A 170 -2.54 20.50 2.65
CA GLY A 170 -2.57 20.49 4.12
C GLY A 170 -1.26 21.02 4.72
N ALA A 171 -1.12 20.93 6.05
CA ALA A 171 0.08 21.41 6.71
C ALA A 171 1.27 20.42 6.49
N PRO A 172 2.45 20.95 6.08
CA PRO A 172 3.58 20.11 5.63
C PRO A 172 4.12 19.11 6.68
N GLU A 173 3.99 19.42 7.97
CA GLU A 173 4.41 18.53 9.06
C GLU A 173 3.70 17.17 9.03
N PHE A 174 2.45 17.12 8.54
CA PHE A 174 1.73 15.86 8.37
C PHE A 174 2.25 15.05 7.20
N GLY A 175 2.81 15.71 6.18
CA GLY A 175 3.50 15.05 5.07
C GLY A 175 4.72 14.29 5.54
N GLY A 176 5.56 14.92 6.38
CA GLY A 176 6.72 14.27 6.99
C GLY A 176 6.34 13.06 7.85
N GLN A 177 5.31 13.20 8.68
CA GLN A 177 4.82 12.12 9.55
C GLN A 177 4.28 10.94 8.74
N ILE A 178 3.43 11.19 7.75
CA ILE A 178 2.90 10.14 6.86
C ILE A 178 4.04 9.49 6.07
N GLY A 179 5.00 10.27 5.58
CA GLY A 179 6.19 9.76 4.89
C GLY A 179 6.98 8.75 5.75
N THR A 180 7.20 9.05 7.02
CA THR A 180 7.84 8.12 7.96
C THR A 180 7.08 6.80 8.05
N TYR A 181 5.76 6.83 8.25
CA TYR A 181 4.96 5.61 8.34
C TYR A 181 4.87 4.83 7.02
N MET A 182 4.93 5.53 5.88
CA MET A 182 5.05 4.89 4.57
C MET A 182 6.36 4.10 4.45
N LEU A 183 7.48 4.66 4.93
CA LEU A 183 8.77 3.97 4.94
C LEU A 183 8.76 2.73 5.86
N GLU A 184 8.12 2.79 7.02
CA GLU A 184 7.94 1.64 7.91
C GLU A 184 7.16 0.51 7.24
N VAL A 185 6.05 0.82 6.59
CA VAL A 185 5.28 -0.17 5.82
C VAL A 185 6.11 -0.75 4.68
N ALA A 186 6.84 0.08 3.94
CA ALA A 186 7.70 -0.36 2.84
C ALA A 186 8.83 -1.29 3.31
N ALA A 187 9.40 -1.02 4.50
CA ALA A 187 10.43 -1.89 5.09
C ALA A 187 9.91 -3.29 5.45
N LEU A 188 8.64 -3.41 5.84
CA LEU A 188 8.01 -4.70 6.14
C LEU A 188 7.60 -5.48 4.88
N ALA A 189 7.45 -4.82 3.74
CA ALA A 189 7.06 -5.44 2.48
C ALA A 189 8.25 -6.01 1.69
N LYS A 190 9.48 -5.70 2.07
CA LYS A 190 10.74 -6.25 1.53
C LYS A 190 11.15 -7.49 2.35
#